data_e0505770389fea1b0758d014a16fb1c1
#
_entry.id   e0505770389fea1b0758d014a16fb1c1
#
_cell.length_a   1.000
_cell.length_b   1.000
_cell.length_c   1.000
_cell.angle_alpha   90.00
_cell.angle_beta   90.00
_cell.angle_gamma   90.00
#
_symmetry.space_group_name_H-M   'P 1'
#
loop_
_entity.id
_entity.type
_entity.pdbx_description
1 polymer ?
#
loop_
_entity_poly.entity_id
_entity_poly.type
_entity_poly.pdbx_seq_one_letter_code
_entity_poly.pdbx_strand_id
1 'polypeptide(L)'
;MQITRVHSRVVDLPLPAPFHPAWARGRNQPNILLVLVSVETDTGITGTTAAHAGLEAAITVERFVSPYLIGQDPTRIERLTAVLREAEILGPPVYFMEIALWDIVGKQAGLPVYKLWGGAQDHVPAYCATAELRSPEQRVEDVHRILSEGYRAVKLRFHHDDVRDDLKVVEAVRKAVGDRIEIMIDANQAGIEPGFSAHRIWGFQRTLAVARELEQLGVLWLEEPLPRYDYDGLARLRDRLDRIRIAGGEDNHGLHEFKLLIERGCFDILQPDALLSEGIFQLRKVAAMAEAANLEIVPHTWGNGIGLLANLHLAASTPNCAWLEFPHDPPSGFTAASRDQMLCETLSIDALGNVAVPDRPGFGFILDEDRIARHTVAQFG
;
A
#
# COMPACT_ATOMS: atom_id res chain seq x y z
N MET A 1 2.92 -7.35 30.78
CA MET A 1 2.08 -7.92 29.69
C MET A 1 2.90 -8.88 28.87
N GLN A 2 2.38 -10.06 28.61
CA GLN A 2 3.06 -11.09 27.81
C GLN A 2 2.12 -11.63 26.74
N ILE A 3 2.66 -11.98 25.60
CA ILE A 3 1.92 -12.66 24.53
C ILE A 3 1.62 -14.09 25.00
N THR A 4 0.36 -14.48 24.97
CA THR A 4 -0.09 -15.81 25.41
C THR A 4 -0.44 -16.73 24.25
N ARG A 5 -0.90 -16.14 23.14
CA ARG A 5 -1.29 -16.89 21.95
C ARG A 5 -1.09 -16.07 20.67
N VAL A 6 -0.72 -16.74 19.61
CA VAL A 6 -0.73 -16.21 18.25
C VAL A 6 -1.52 -17.20 17.39
N HIS A 7 -2.54 -16.74 16.71
CA HIS A 7 -3.33 -17.57 15.82
C HIS A 7 -3.65 -16.86 14.53
N SER A 8 -3.86 -17.61 13.46
CA SER A 8 -4.18 -17.07 12.15
C SER A 8 -5.37 -17.76 11.49
N ARG A 9 -6.10 -16.99 10.70
CA ARG A 9 -7.20 -17.45 9.86
C ARG A 9 -6.90 -17.06 8.41
N VAL A 10 -7.02 -18.02 7.50
CA VAL A 10 -6.98 -17.75 6.07
C VAL A 10 -8.42 -17.49 5.62
N VAL A 11 -8.66 -16.29 5.12
CA VAL A 11 -10.01 -15.80 4.78
C VAL A 11 -10.08 -15.59 3.28
N ASP A 12 -11.07 -16.18 2.61
CA ASP A 12 -11.31 -16.10 1.18
C ASP A 12 -12.59 -15.29 0.90
N LEU A 13 -12.41 -14.01 0.59
CA LEU A 13 -13.50 -13.03 0.46
C LEU A 13 -13.92 -12.87 -1.01
N PRO A 14 -15.18 -13.15 -1.37
CA PRO A 14 -15.64 -12.98 -2.74
C PRO A 14 -15.69 -11.49 -3.13
N LEU A 15 -15.30 -11.21 -4.37
CA LEU A 15 -15.49 -9.90 -4.97
C LEU A 15 -16.90 -9.82 -5.61
N PRO A 16 -17.54 -8.63 -5.64
CA PRO A 16 -18.85 -8.45 -6.26
C PRO A 16 -18.86 -8.64 -7.77
N ALA A 17 -17.69 -8.47 -8.40
CA ALA A 17 -17.41 -8.77 -9.80
C ALA A 17 -15.95 -9.22 -9.92
N PRO A 18 -15.59 -9.98 -10.97
CA PRO A 18 -14.19 -10.32 -11.22
C PRO A 18 -13.31 -9.08 -11.33
N PHE A 19 -12.10 -9.17 -10.80
CA PHE A 19 -11.09 -8.13 -10.87
C PHE A 19 -9.96 -8.56 -11.81
N HIS A 20 -9.59 -7.66 -12.74
CA HIS A 20 -8.56 -7.88 -13.74
C HIS A 20 -7.42 -6.88 -13.59
N PRO A 21 -6.44 -7.14 -12.70
CA PRO A 21 -5.36 -6.19 -12.43
C PRO A 21 -4.51 -5.94 -13.68
N ALA A 22 -4.25 -4.67 -13.99
CA ALA A 22 -3.48 -4.26 -15.17
C ALA A 22 -2.06 -4.85 -15.17
N TRP A 23 -1.43 -4.94 -13.99
CA TRP A 23 -0.07 -5.47 -13.79
C TRP A 23 0.04 -6.98 -13.87
N ALA A 24 -1.07 -7.72 -13.90
CA ALA A 24 -1.10 -9.19 -13.99
C ALA A 24 -2.06 -9.65 -15.10
N ARG A 25 -1.68 -9.42 -16.35
CA ARG A 25 -2.48 -9.74 -17.51
C ARG A 25 -2.97 -11.19 -17.53
N GLY A 26 -4.26 -11.35 -17.87
CA GLY A 26 -4.90 -12.66 -17.91
C GLY A 26 -5.29 -13.23 -16.55
N ARG A 27 -4.90 -12.57 -15.45
CA ARG A 27 -5.38 -12.95 -14.14
C ARG A 27 -6.80 -12.47 -13.95
N ASN A 28 -7.68 -13.39 -13.58
CA ASN A 28 -9.04 -13.13 -13.17
C ASN A 28 -9.13 -13.44 -11.67
N GLN A 29 -9.39 -12.43 -10.85
CA GLN A 29 -9.52 -12.57 -9.40
C GLN A 29 -11.00 -12.47 -9.00
N PRO A 30 -11.68 -13.59 -8.73
CA PRO A 30 -13.06 -13.58 -8.24
C PRO A 30 -13.14 -13.31 -6.74
N ASN A 31 -12.03 -13.38 -6.02
CA ASN A 31 -11.94 -13.29 -4.56
C ASN A 31 -10.62 -12.68 -4.13
N ILE A 32 -10.55 -12.28 -2.86
CA ILE A 32 -9.34 -11.82 -2.18
C ILE A 32 -9.00 -12.82 -1.08
N LEU A 33 -7.84 -13.46 -1.20
CA LEU A 33 -7.31 -14.35 -0.18
C LEU A 33 -6.40 -13.58 0.78
N LEU A 34 -6.72 -13.61 2.07
CA LEU A 34 -6.01 -12.89 3.12
C LEU A 34 -5.63 -13.84 4.25
N VAL A 35 -4.51 -13.57 4.90
CA VAL A 35 -4.22 -14.10 6.23
C VAL A 35 -4.53 -13.03 7.26
N LEU A 36 -5.40 -13.34 8.21
CA LEU A 36 -5.72 -12.53 9.38
C LEU A 36 -5.01 -13.15 10.58
N VAL A 37 -4.18 -12.37 11.27
CA VAL A 37 -3.43 -12.84 12.44
C VAL A 37 -3.82 -12.05 13.67
N SER A 38 -4.06 -12.77 14.78
CA SER A 38 -4.34 -12.21 16.09
C SER A 38 -3.28 -12.60 17.09
N VAL A 39 -2.83 -11.63 17.87
CA VAL A 39 -1.84 -11.78 18.95
C VAL A 39 -2.52 -11.43 20.26
N GLU A 40 -2.75 -12.44 21.10
CA GLU A 40 -3.42 -12.30 22.41
C GLU A 40 -2.41 -12.13 23.54
N THR A 41 -2.80 -11.38 24.57
CA THR A 41 -1.95 -11.13 25.75
C THR A 41 -2.63 -11.61 27.03
N ASP A 42 -1.82 -11.78 28.09
CA ASP A 42 -2.28 -12.11 29.47
C ASP A 42 -3.16 -11.03 30.11
N THR A 43 -3.23 -9.83 29.54
CA THR A 43 -4.09 -8.73 29.99
C THR A 43 -5.44 -8.68 29.26
N GLY A 44 -5.70 -9.61 28.33
CA GLY A 44 -6.91 -9.63 27.52
C GLY A 44 -6.88 -8.68 26.32
N ILE A 45 -5.80 -7.92 26.10
CA ILE A 45 -5.64 -7.10 24.91
C ILE A 45 -5.22 -8.00 23.74
N THR A 46 -5.90 -7.86 22.61
CA THR A 46 -5.59 -8.55 21.38
C THR A 46 -5.22 -7.54 20.29
N GLY A 47 -4.07 -7.71 19.66
CA GLY A 47 -3.70 -6.99 18.45
C GLY A 47 -3.97 -7.81 17.20
N THR A 48 -4.34 -7.16 16.12
CA THR A 48 -4.71 -7.85 14.89
C THR A 48 -4.10 -7.19 13.66
N THR A 49 -3.76 -8.01 12.68
CA THR A 49 -3.25 -7.59 11.39
C THR A 49 -3.75 -8.51 10.28
N ALA A 50 -3.69 -8.05 9.03
CA ALA A 50 -3.97 -8.88 7.88
C ALA A 50 -3.08 -8.50 6.70
N ALA A 51 -2.77 -9.50 5.86
CA ALA A 51 -2.00 -9.29 4.63
C ALA A 51 -2.55 -10.10 3.48
N HIS A 52 -2.24 -9.67 2.25
CA HIS A 52 -2.37 -10.49 1.05
C HIS A 52 -1.33 -11.61 1.11
N ALA A 53 -1.71 -12.70 1.74
CA ALA A 53 -0.89 -13.89 1.82
C ALA A 53 -1.82 -15.10 1.99
N GLY A 54 -1.38 -16.21 1.51
CA GLY A 54 -2.14 -17.45 1.60
C GLY A 54 -1.76 -18.28 2.80
N LEU A 55 -1.90 -19.58 2.59
CA LEU A 55 -1.60 -20.62 3.57
C LEU A 55 -0.15 -20.60 4.04
N GLU A 56 0.77 -20.23 3.14
CA GLU A 56 2.22 -20.20 3.40
C GLU A 56 2.59 -19.23 4.52
N ALA A 57 2.01 -18.05 4.52
CA ALA A 57 2.24 -17.05 5.58
C ALA A 57 1.62 -17.51 6.91
N ALA A 58 0.44 -18.13 6.89
CA ALA A 58 -0.17 -18.71 8.09
C ALA A 58 0.71 -19.81 8.72
N ILE A 59 1.28 -20.69 7.89
CA ILE A 59 2.22 -21.73 8.33
C ILE A 59 3.50 -21.11 8.89
N THR A 60 4.02 -20.05 8.23
CA THR A 60 5.21 -19.34 8.71
C THR A 60 4.96 -18.71 10.09
N VAL A 61 3.81 -18.04 10.25
CA VAL A 61 3.41 -17.47 11.53
C VAL A 61 3.33 -18.54 12.62
N GLU A 62 2.66 -19.65 12.35
CA GLU A 62 2.48 -20.72 13.35
C GLU A 62 3.79 -21.40 13.74
N ARG A 63 4.58 -21.81 12.75
CA ARG A 63 5.75 -22.69 12.98
C ARG A 63 7.03 -21.94 13.29
N PHE A 64 7.23 -20.78 12.69
CA PHE A 64 8.51 -20.08 12.71
C PHE A 64 8.49 -18.76 13.45
N VAL A 65 7.31 -18.20 13.76
CA VAL A 65 7.18 -16.92 14.46
C VAL A 65 6.55 -17.09 15.84
N SER A 66 5.38 -17.73 15.92
CA SER A 66 4.62 -17.88 17.16
C SER A 66 5.46 -18.42 18.33
N PRO A 67 6.30 -19.46 18.17
CA PRO A 67 7.12 -20.00 19.27
C PRO A 67 8.10 -18.99 19.88
N TYR A 68 8.51 -17.98 19.10
CA TYR A 68 9.44 -16.94 19.55
C TYR A 68 8.73 -15.70 20.07
N LEU A 69 7.44 -15.53 19.81
CA LEU A 69 6.63 -14.43 20.32
C LEU A 69 5.95 -14.77 21.65
N ILE A 70 5.50 -16.01 21.83
CA ILE A 70 4.82 -16.44 23.08
C ILE A 70 5.74 -16.22 24.27
N GLY A 71 5.19 -15.61 25.36
CA GLY A 71 5.93 -15.25 26.56
C GLY A 71 6.72 -13.96 26.45
N GLN A 72 6.81 -13.34 25.26
CA GLN A 72 7.49 -12.05 25.10
C GLN A 72 6.57 -10.88 25.46
N ASP A 73 7.17 -9.76 25.79
CA ASP A 73 6.47 -8.49 25.97
C ASP A 73 6.24 -7.84 24.59
N PRO A 74 4.97 -7.67 24.14
CA PRO A 74 4.66 -7.10 22.82
C PRO A 74 5.10 -5.63 22.65
N THR A 75 5.41 -4.92 23.74
CA THR A 75 5.91 -3.54 23.65
C THR A 75 7.37 -3.44 23.21
N ARG A 76 8.10 -4.56 23.19
CA ARG A 76 9.51 -4.61 22.77
C ARG A 76 9.64 -4.72 21.24
N ILE A 77 9.01 -3.78 20.53
CA ILE A 77 8.85 -3.80 19.07
C ILE A 77 10.16 -4.06 18.33
N GLU A 78 11.24 -3.31 18.62
CA GLU A 78 12.55 -3.48 17.94
C GLU A 78 13.08 -4.91 18.06
N ARG A 79 12.93 -5.53 19.23
CA ARG A 79 13.36 -6.91 19.44
C ARG A 79 12.49 -7.90 18.65
N LEU A 80 11.18 -7.68 18.65
CA LEU A 80 10.26 -8.61 17.97
C LEU A 80 10.31 -8.46 16.46
N THR A 81 10.55 -7.25 15.94
CA THR A 81 10.83 -7.02 14.51
C THR A 81 12.06 -7.80 14.06
N ALA A 82 13.10 -7.93 14.90
CA ALA A 82 14.25 -8.77 14.58
C ALA A 82 13.85 -10.26 14.42
N VAL A 83 12.94 -10.75 15.27
CA VAL A 83 12.39 -12.13 15.12
C VAL A 83 11.66 -12.29 13.79
N LEU A 84 10.82 -11.30 13.41
CA LEU A 84 10.09 -11.35 12.13
C LEU A 84 11.05 -11.36 10.94
N ARG A 85 12.14 -10.60 11.01
CA ARG A 85 13.18 -10.56 9.98
C ARG A 85 13.93 -11.89 9.88
N GLU A 86 14.30 -12.51 11.01
CA GLU A 86 14.97 -13.80 11.01
C GLU A 86 14.07 -14.93 10.49
N ALA A 87 12.76 -14.84 10.68
CA ALA A 87 11.80 -15.81 10.18
C ALA A 87 11.76 -15.92 8.64
N GLU A 88 12.16 -14.85 7.92
CA GLU A 88 12.26 -14.83 6.46
C GLU A 88 13.22 -15.90 5.92
N ILE A 89 14.21 -16.34 6.71
CA ILE A 89 15.13 -17.42 6.33
C ILE A 89 14.38 -18.76 6.20
N LEU A 90 13.25 -18.89 6.89
CA LEU A 90 12.51 -20.16 7.04
C LEU A 90 11.19 -20.19 6.25
N GLY A 91 10.70 -19.03 5.79
CA GLY A 91 9.43 -18.91 5.07
C GLY A 91 9.24 -17.56 4.44
N PRO A 92 8.08 -17.28 3.82
CA PRO A 92 7.80 -15.97 3.25
C PRO A 92 7.84 -14.89 4.33
N PRO A 93 8.20 -13.63 3.96
CA PRO A 93 8.20 -12.49 4.86
C PRO A 93 6.84 -12.30 5.55
N VAL A 94 6.87 -12.03 6.86
CA VAL A 94 5.68 -11.80 7.68
C VAL A 94 5.77 -10.48 8.47
N TYR A 95 6.38 -9.47 7.89
CA TYR A 95 6.59 -8.15 8.50
C TYR A 95 5.29 -7.46 8.92
N PHE A 96 4.19 -7.76 8.24
CA PHE A 96 2.86 -7.27 8.59
C PHE A 96 2.44 -7.63 10.04
N MET A 97 3.06 -8.64 10.66
CA MET A 97 2.84 -9.01 12.07
C MET A 97 3.15 -7.85 13.03
N GLU A 98 4.06 -6.96 12.68
CA GLU A 98 4.40 -5.80 13.51
C GLU A 98 3.21 -4.87 13.73
N ILE A 99 2.27 -4.81 12.77
CA ILE A 99 1.03 -4.04 12.90
C ILE A 99 0.21 -4.55 14.11
N ALA A 100 0.10 -5.87 14.30
CA ALA A 100 -0.60 -6.42 15.46
C ALA A 100 0.07 -6.04 16.79
N LEU A 101 1.40 -5.93 16.83
CA LEU A 101 2.13 -5.50 18.02
C LEU A 101 1.85 -4.02 18.33
N TRP A 102 1.84 -3.16 17.31
CA TRP A 102 1.49 -1.75 17.49
C TRP A 102 0.02 -1.55 17.84
N ASP A 103 -0.88 -2.39 17.35
CA ASP A 103 -2.28 -2.39 17.74
C ASP A 103 -2.45 -2.67 19.25
N ILE A 104 -1.68 -3.64 19.79
CA ILE A 104 -1.61 -3.89 21.23
C ILE A 104 -1.10 -2.66 21.98
N VAL A 105 0.00 -2.06 21.54
CA VAL A 105 0.61 -0.88 22.19
C VAL A 105 -0.39 0.29 22.21
N GLY A 106 -1.07 0.56 21.09
CA GLY A 106 -2.07 1.60 21.01
C GLY A 106 -3.26 1.35 21.93
N LYS A 107 -3.79 0.12 21.96
CA LYS A 107 -4.89 -0.30 22.85
C LYS A 107 -4.48 -0.21 24.33
N GLN A 108 -3.27 -0.63 24.68
CA GLN A 108 -2.75 -0.52 26.05
C GLN A 108 -2.60 0.93 26.48
N ALA A 109 -2.13 1.80 25.59
CA ALA A 109 -1.98 3.23 25.87
C ALA A 109 -3.31 4.00 25.87
N GLY A 110 -4.39 3.40 25.37
CA GLY A 110 -5.69 4.07 25.18
C GLY A 110 -5.65 5.14 24.08
N LEU A 111 -4.72 5.06 23.14
CA LEU A 111 -4.49 6.05 22.08
C LEU A 111 -4.42 5.41 20.68
N PRO A 112 -4.84 6.16 19.65
CA PRO A 112 -4.53 5.80 18.28
C PRO A 112 -3.02 5.76 18.04
N VAL A 113 -2.55 4.81 17.22
CA VAL A 113 -1.11 4.61 16.98
C VAL A 113 -0.44 5.86 16.42
N TYR A 114 -1.08 6.60 15.50
CA TYR A 114 -0.46 7.81 14.94
C TYR A 114 -0.18 8.88 16.00
N LYS A 115 -1.01 9.00 17.05
CA LYS A 115 -0.78 9.92 18.18
C LYS A 115 0.40 9.50 19.03
N LEU A 116 0.63 8.20 19.21
CA LEU A 116 1.83 7.69 19.88
C LEU A 116 3.10 8.04 19.11
N TRP A 117 2.98 8.23 17.81
CA TRP A 117 4.09 8.58 16.93
C TRP A 117 4.24 10.09 16.68
N GLY A 118 3.50 10.92 17.39
CA GLY A 118 3.63 12.37 17.34
C GLY A 118 2.49 13.09 16.60
N GLY A 119 1.70 12.42 15.79
CA GLY A 119 0.48 12.93 15.17
C GLY A 119 0.68 14.23 14.39
N ALA A 120 1.07 14.17 13.14
CA ALA A 120 1.27 15.34 12.29
C ALA A 120 -0.07 15.90 11.77
N GLN A 121 -1.03 15.02 11.50
CA GLN A 121 -2.36 15.38 10.97
C GLN A 121 -3.40 14.33 11.36
N ASP A 122 -4.68 14.70 11.36
CA ASP A 122 -5.80 13.80 11.66
C ASP A 122 -6.69 13.49 10.45
N HIS A 123 -6.40 14.13 9.31
CA HIS A 123 -6.99 13.90 8.00
C HIS A 123 -5.88 13.88 6.96
N VAL A 124 -5.85 12.85 6.12
CA VAL A 124 -4.82 12.69 5.09
C VAL A 124 -5.45 12.80 3.71
N PRO A 125 -4.98 13.70 2.82
CA PRO A 125 -5.45 13.73 1.44
C PRO A 125 -5.24 12.39 0.75
N ALA A 126 -6.26 11.90 0.03
CA ALA A 126 -6.20 10.61 -0.63
C ALA A 126 -6.33 10.73 -2.14
N TYR A 127 -5.60 9.87 -2.86
CA TYR A 127 -5.82 9.68 -4.28
C TYR A 127 -6.52 8.35 -4.57
N CYS A 128 -7.44 8.36 -5.53
CA CYS A 128 -8.09 7.15 -6.00
C CYS A 128 -7.11 6.32 -6.82
N ALA A 129 -6.70 5.17 -6.30
CA ALA A 129 -5.83 4.24 -7.02
C ALA A 129 -6.67 3.30 -7.87
N THR A 130 -6.69 3.52 -9.19
CA THR A 130 -7.34 2.62 -10.15
C THR A 130 -6.44 1.42 -10.49
N ALA A 131 -7.02 0.38 -11.05
CA ALA A 131 -6.31 -0.89 -11.21
C ALA A 131 -6.48 -1.57 -12.57
N GLU A 132 -7.62 -1.40 -13.21
CA GLU A 132 -7.91 -2.03 -14.50
C GLU A 132 -7.62 -1.10 -15.68
N LEU A 133 -7.29 -1.68 -16.82
CA LEU A 133 -7.23 -0.93 -18.07
C LEU A 133 -8.63 -0.57 -18.56
N ARG A 134 -8.78 0.65 -19.05
CA ARG A 134 -10.03 1.17 -19.62
C ARG A 134 -9.78 1.89 -20.94
N SER A 135 -10.79 1.93 -21.82
CA SER A 135 -10.72 2.82 -22.98
C SER A 135 -10.69 4.29 -22.51
N PRO A 136 -10.21 5.22 -23.37
CA PRO A 136 -10.24 6.65 -23.04
C PRO A 136 -11.61 7.14 -22.59
N GLU A 137 -12.68 6.74 -23.27
CA GLU A 137 -14.06 7.14 -22.98
C GLU A 137 -14.52 6.61 -21.63
N GLN A 138 -14.29 5.30 -21.38
CA GLN A 138 -14.63 4.66 -20.11
C GLN A 138 -13.88 5.31 -18.94
N ARG A 139 -12.56 5.57 -19.09
CA ARG A 139 -11.77 6.18 -18.02
C ARG A 139 -12.20 7.63 -17.74
N VAL A 140 -12.62 8.37 -18.74
CA VAL A 140 -13.21 9.71 -18.54
C VAL A 140 -14.49 9.63 -17.70
N GLU A 141 -15.39 8.68 -17.98
CA GLU A 141 -16.60 8.45 -17.19
C GLU A 141 -16.25 8.06 -15.75
N ASP A 142 -15.28 7.16 -15.56
CA ASP A 142 -14.79 6.75 -14.24
C ASP A 142 -14.24 7.93 -13.45
N VAL A 143 -13.42 8.80 -14.07
CA VAL A 143 -12.83 9.96 -13.39
C VAL A 143 -13.89 11.01 -13.05
N HIS A 144 -14.93 11.20 -13.85
CA HIS A 144 -16.06 12.04 -13.48
C HIS A 144 -16.79 11.51 -12.24
N ARG A 145 -16.99 10.20 -12.13
CA ARG A 145 -17.56 9.57 -10.93
C ARG A 145 -16.62 9.74 -9.72
N ILE A 146 -15.33 9.46 -9.86
CA ILE A 146 -14.30 9.65 -8.82
C ILE A 146 -14.32 11.10 -8.29
N LEU A 147 -14.42 12.09 -9.18
CA LEU A 147 -14.58 13.50 -8.80
C LEU A 147 -15.88 13.76 -8.01
N SER A 148 -16.99 13.12 -8.42
CA SER A 148 -18.28 13.28 -7.74
C SER A 148 -18.31 12.61 -6.35
N GLU A 149 -17.47 11.60 -6.13
CA GLU A 149 -17.26 10.94 -4.84
C GLU A 149 -16.38 11.76 -3.88
N GLY A 150 -15.77 12.85 -4.35
CA GLY A 150 -14.97 13.77 -3.54
C GLY A 150 -13.47 13.74 -3.78
N TYR A 151 -12.93 12.77 -4.53
CA TYR A 151 -11.49 12.69 -4.79
C TYR A 151 -10.96 13.92 -5.53
N ARG A 152 -9.72 14.29 -5.23
CA ARG A 152 -8.99 15.38 -5.88
C ARG A 152 -7.73 14.90 -6.60
N ALA A 153 -7.46 13.61 -6.55
CA ALA A 153 -6.35 12.97 -7.26
C ALA A 153 -6.71 11.55 -7.68
N VAL A 154 -6.15 11.09 -8.81
CA VAL A 154 -6.37 9.75 -9.36
C VAL A 154 -5.07 9.19 -9.90
N LYS A 155 -4.76 7.93 -9.61
CA LYS A 155 -3.65 7.17 -10.20
C LYS A 155 -4.19 6.24 -11.29
N LEU A 156 -3.65 6.36 -12.52
CA LEU A 156 -3.99 5.56 -13.67
C LEU A 156 -2.87 4.56 -13.97
N ARG A 157 -3.20 3.46 -14.65
CA ARG A 157 -2.25 2.39 -14.97
C ARG A 157 -1.79 2.43 -16.43
N PHE A 158 -0.49 2.17 -16.65
CA PHE A 158 0.15 2.11 -17.97
C PHE A 158 0.56 0.70 -18.33
N HIS A 159 -0.35 -0.06 -18.96
CA HIS A 159 -0.14 -1.47 -19.26
C HIS A 159 -0.69 -1.92 -20.62
N HIS A 160 -1.09 -1.01 -21.52
CA HIS A 160 -1.41 -1.39 -22.88
C HIS A 160 -0.16 -1.88 -23.63
N ASP A 161 -0.33 -2.72 -24.66
CA ASP A 161 0.78 -3.20 -25.47
C ASP A 161 1.53 -2.07 -26.18
N ASP A 162 0.77 -1.09 -26.65
CA ASP A 162 1.30 0.16 -27.18
C ASP A 162 1.09 1.28 -26.15
N VAL A 163 2.16 1.84 -25.63
CA VAL A 163 2.12 2.94 -24.67
C VAL A 163 1.39 4.18 -25.20
N ARG A 164 1.24 4.31 -26.51
CA ARG A 164 0.43 5.39 -27.11
C ARG A 164 -1.05 5.25 -26.76
N ASP A 165 -1.54 4.04 -26.51
CA ASP A 165 -2.92 3.84 -26.06
C ASP A 165 -3.08 4.26 -24.60
N ASP A 166 -2.07 4.02 -23.74
CA ASP A 166 -2.04 4.57 -22.37
C ASP A 166 -2.02 6.11 -22.39
N LEU A 167 -1.17 6.73 -23.21
CA LEU A 167 -1.10 8.18 -23.36
C LEU A 167 -2.44 8.80 -23.81
N LYS A 168 -3.14 8.18 -24.76
CA LYS A 168 -4.48 8.62 -25.18
C LYS A 168 -5.49 8.65 -24.03
N VAL A 169 -5.39 7.69 -23.09
CA VAL A 169 -6.25 7.68 -21.90
C VAL A 169 -5.98 8.92 -21.04
N VAL A 170 -4.72 9.26 -20.78
CA VAL A 170 -4.36 10.44 -19.99
C VAL A 170 -4.76 11.74 -20.68
N GLU A 171 -4.52 11.85 -22.00
CA GLU A 171 -4.92 13.01 -22.80
C GLU A 171 -6.44 13.22 -22.74
N ALA A 172 -7.23 12.14 -22.91
CA ALA A 172 -8.68 12.21 -22.85
C ALA A 172 -9.17 12.63 -21.47
N VAL A 173 -8.60 12.06 -20.39
CA VAL A 173 -8.93 12.43 -19.02
C VAL A 173 -8.58 13.89 -18.76
N ARG A 174 -7.34 14.33 -19.06
CA ARG A 174 -6.91 15.71 -18.84
C ARG A 174 -7.78 16.70 -19.61
N LYS A 175 -8.12 16.38 -20.85
CA LYS A 175 -9.03 17.21 -21.67
C LYS A 175 -10.44 17.32 -21.08
N ALA A 176 -10.96 16.26 -20.48
CA ALA A 176 -12.32 16.22 -19.95
C ALA A 176 -12.43 16.91 -18.58
N VAL A 177 -11.41 16.79 -17.73
CA VAL A 177 -11.48 17.28 -16.34
C VAL A 177 -10.64 18.53 -16.09
N GLY A 178 -9.70 18.89 -16.98
CA GLY A 178 -8.80 20.03 -16.76
C GLY A 178 -7.99 19.84 -15.47
N ASP A 179 -7.79 20.91 -14.72
CA ASP A 179 -7.02 20.92 -13.47
C ASP A 179 -7.87 20.63 -12.21
N ARG A 180 -9.08 20.08 -12.39
CA ARG A 180 -9.97 19.74 -11.26
C ARG A 180 -9.50 18.53 -10.46
N ILE A 181 -8.59 17.72 -11.00
CA ILE A 181 -8.03 16.54 -10.38
C ILE A 181 -6.54 16.41 -10.73
N GLU A 182 -5.73 16.06 -9.76
CA GLU A 182 -4.35 15.66 -10.01
C GLU A 182 -4.32 14.26 -10.65
N ILE A 183 -3.45 14.07 -11.64
CA ILE A 183 -3.27 12.79 -12.32
C ILE A 183 -1.90 12.24 -11.96
N MET A 184 -1.86 11.00 -11.54
CA MET A 184 -0.68 10.21 -11.24
C MET A 184 -0.67 8.98 -12.14
N ILE A 185 0.50 8.51 -12.53
CA ILE A 185 0.65 7.34 -13.40
C ILE A 185 1.50 6.30 -12.70
N ASP A 186 1.04 5.05 -12.73
CA ASP A 186 1.85 3.91 -12.35
C ASP A 186 2.14 3.05 -13.59
N ALA A 187 3.42 2.89 -13.88
CA ALA A 187 3.90 2.10 -15.01
C ALA A 187 4.22 0.65 -14.62
N ASN A 188 4.30 0.34 -13.31
CA ASN A 188 4.63 -0.98 -12.75
C ASN A 188 5.81 -1.68 -13.48
N GLN A 189 6.87 -0.93 -13.79
CA GLN A 189 8.06 -1.46 -14.46
C GLN A 189 9.13 -1.95 -13.48
N ALA A 190 8.89 -1.79 -12.19
CA ALA A 190 9.85 -2.22 -11.14
C ALA A 190 9.94 -3.73 -10.98
N GLY A 191 8.95 -4.47 -11.50
CA GLY A 191 8.98 -5.93 -11.52
C GLY A 191 10.22 -6.49 -12.20
N ILE A 192 10.81 -7.54 -11.61
CA ILE A 192 12.05 -8.15 -12.10
C ILE A 192 11.76 -9.26 -13.10
N GLU A 193 10.55 -9.82 -13.03
CA GLU A 193 10.21 -11.08 -13.67
C GLU A 193 9.31 -10.84 -14.90
N PRO A 194 9.81 -11.06 -16.13
CA PRO A 194 8.95 -11.05 -17.32
C PRO A 194 7.92 -12.20 -17.31
N GLY A 195 7.95 -13.10 -16.32
CA GLY A 195 7.17 -14.32 -16.34
C GLY A 195 5.68 -14.17 -16.03
N PHE A 196 5.30 -13.19 -15.20
CA PHE A 196 3.90 -12.96 -14.83
C PHE A 196 3.23 -11.85 -15.65
N SER A 197 3.99 -10.86 -16.09
CA SER A 197 3.49 -9.86 -17.00
C SER A 197 3.99 -10.16 -18.41
N ALA A 198 3.11 -10.25 -19.37
CA ALA A 198 3.49 -10.27 -20.78
C ALA A 198 4.08 -8.92 -21.24
N HIS A 199 4.37 -8.02 -20.28
CA HIS A 199 4.86 -6.68 -20.56
C HIS A 199 6.35 -6.71 -20.91
N ARG A 200 6.67 -5.96 -21.93
CA ARG A 200 8.05 -5.63 -22.24
C ARG A 200 8.52 -4.56 -21.24
N ILE A 201 9.49 -4.87 -20.40
CA ILE A 201 10.14 -3.91 -19.50
C ILE A 201 10.63 -2.71 -20.33
N TRP A 202 10.38 -1.51 -19.83
CA TRP A 202 10.80 -0.28 -20.48
C TRP A 202 12.30 -0.05 -20.33
N GLY A 203 12.94 0.35 -21.41
CA GLY A 203 14.30 0.84 -21.35
C GLY A 203 14.31 2.36 -21.16
N PHE A 204 15.43 2.90 -20.67
CA PHE A 204 15.61 4.31 -20.33
C PHE A 204 15.11 5.30 -21.37
N GLN A 205 15.41 5.10 -22.67
CA GLN A 205 15.01 6.03 -23.73
C GLN A 205 13.48 6.09 -23.91
N ARG A 206 12.81 4.95 -23.85
CA ARG A 206 11.35 4.87 -23.87
C ARG A 206 10.76 5.57 -22.67
N THR A 207 11.25 5.26 -21.48
CA THR A 207 10.81 5.87 -20.24
C THR A 207 10.93 7.38 -20.25
N LEU A 208 12.08 7.91 -20.68
CA LEU A 208 12.30 9.35 -20.78
C LEU A 208 11.34 10.02 -21.78
N ALA A 209 11.09 9.39 -22.92
CA ALA A 209 10.15 9.93 -23.91
C ALA A 209 8.72 9.99 -23.34
N VAL A 210 8.25 8.90 -22.71
CA VAL A 210 6.93 8.84 -22.07
C VAL A 210 6.82 9.86 -20.92
N ALA A 211 7.82 9.93 -20.05
CA ALA A 211 7.82 10.87 -18.93
C ALA A 211 7.69 12.34 -19.38
N ARG A 212 8.36 12.72 -20.49
CA ARG A 212 8.24 14.06 -21.07
C ARG A 212 6.85 14.36 -21.64
N GLU A 213 6.20 13.39 -22.26
CA GLU A 213 4.82 13.55 -22.71
C GLU A 213 3.86 13.70 -21.53
N LEU A 214 4.03 12.89 -20.48
CA LEU A 214 3.26 13.01 -19.23
C LEU A 214 3.48 14.36 -18.53
N GLU A 215 4.71 14.86 -18.55
CA GLU A 215 5.03 16.18 -18.00
C GLU A 215 4.28 17.31 -18.73
N GLN A 216 4.13 17.21 -20.07
CA GLN A 216 3.33 18.17 -20.86
C GLN A 216 1.84 18.08 -20.54
N LEU A 217 1.35 16.90 -20.16
CA LEU A 217 -0.03 16.66 -19.74
C LEU A 217 -0.28 17.06 -18.27
N GLY A 218 0.72 17.58 -17.57
CA GLY A 218 0.60 18.01 -16.17
C GLY A 218 0.40 16.84 -15.20
N VAL A 219 0.99 15.68 -15.47
CA VAL A 219 0.98 14.55 -14.56
C VAL A 219 1.87 14.85 -13.35
N LEU A 220 1.40 14.54 -12.14
CA LEU A 220 2.06 14.88 -10.89
C LEU A 220 3.29 14.00 -10.64
N TRP A 221 3.16 12.67 -10.84
CA TRP A 221 4.28 11.74 -10.79
C TRP A 221 4.12 10.56 -11.74
N LEU A 222 5.26 9.94 -12.07
CA LEU A 222 5.36 8.66 -12.75
C LEU A 222 5.99 7.66 -11.77
N GLU A 223 5.19 6.66 -11.39
CA GLU A 223 5.52 5.60 -10.44
C GLU A 223 6.12 4.41 -11.18
N GLU A 224 7.17 3.83 -10.58
CA GLU A 224 7.86 2.62 -11.05
C GLU A 224 8.20 2.63 -12.56
N PRO A 225 8.86 3.67 -13.07
CA PRO A 225 9.08 3.81 -14.51
C PRO A 225 10.18 2.91 -15.09
N LEU A 226 11.01 2.31 -14.24
CA LEU A 226 12.16 1.45 -14.59
C LEU A 226 12.25 0.29 -13.58
N PRO A 227 13.02 -0.77 -13.90
CA PRO A 227 13.30 -1.85 -12.94
C PRO A 227 13.83 -1.29 -11.61
N ARG A 228 13.34 -1.82 -10.49
CA ARG A 228 13.64 -1.28 -9.15
C ARG A 228 15.12 -1.27 -8.74
N TYR A 229 15.94 -2.08 -9.38
CA TYR A 229 17.40 -2.11 -9.15
C TYR A 229 18.21 -1.31 -10.16
N ASP A 230 17.57 -0.64 -11.12
CA ASP A 230 18.24 0.29 -12.04
C ASP A 230 18.42 1.66 -11.37
N TYR A 231 19.14 1.68 -10.24
CA TYR A 231 19.37 2.90 -9.46
C TYR A 231 19.95 4.05 -10.28
N ASP A 232 20.91 3.73 -11.15
CA ASP A 232 21.56 4.75 -12.01
C ASP A 232 20.61 5.25 -13.09
N GLY A 233 19.76 4.37 -13.64
CA GLY A 233 18.72 4.73 -14.58
C GLY A 233 17.65 5.61 -13.95
N LEU A 234 17.17 5.27 -12.74
CA LEU A 234 16.20 6.06 -11.99
C LEU A 234 16.73 7.45 -11.64
N ALA A 235 17.94 7.54 -11.07
CA ALA A 235 18.57 8.81 -10.75
C ALA A 235 18.75 9.69 -12.00
N ARG A 236 19.27 9.11 -13.09
CA ARG A 236 19.43 9.81 -14.35
C ARG A 236 18.09 10.24 -14.99
N LEU A 237 17.03 9.47 -14.81
CA LEU A 237 15.71 9.84 -15.29
C LEU A 237 15.19 11.07 -14.54
N ARG A 238 15.25 11.05 -13.22
CA ARG A 238 14.89 12.17 -12.34
C ARG A 238 15.61 13.45 -12.73
N ASP A 239 16.93 13.39 -12.96
CA ASP A 239 17.75 14.54 -13.35
C ASP A 239 17.41 15.13 -14.74
N ARG A 240 16.60 14.45 -15.55
CA ARG A 240 16.22 14.88 -16.91
C ARG A 240 14.81 15.44 -17.02
N LEU A 241 14.11 15.50 -15.91
CA LEU A 241 12.71 15.96 -15.82
C LEU A 241 12.63 17.20 -14.93
N ASP A 242 11.77 18.14 -15.30
CA ASP A 242 11.69 19.44 -14.64
C ASP A 242 10.50 19.56 -13.69
N ARG A 243 9.36 18.94 -14.00
CA ARG A 243 8.10 19.12 -13.27
C ARG A 243 7.46 17.83 -12.79
N ILE A 244 7.49 16.76 -13.61
CA ILE A 244 6.96 15.46 -13.23
C ILE A 244 7.92 14.80 -12.24
N ARG A 245 7.40 14.31 -11.13
CA ARG A 245 8.20 13.64 -10.09
C ARG A 245 8.31 12.16 -10.39
N ILE A 246 9.37 11.53 -9.93
CA ILE A 246 9.55 10.08 -10.00
C ILE A 246 9.26 9.47 -8.64
N ALA A 247 8.37 8.47 -8.63
CA ALA A 247 7.94 7.77 -7.42
C ALA A 247 8.21 6.28 -7.52
N GLY A 248 8.35 5.61 -6.36
CA GLY A 248 8.50 4.16 -6.28
C GLY A 248 9.02 3.68 -4.95
N GLY A 249 9.18 2.36 -4.83
CA GLY A 249 9.71 1.75 -3.62
C GLY A 249 8.77 0.79 -2.90
N GLU A 250 7.61 0.45 -3.45
CA GLU A 250 6.62 -0.43 -2.83
C GLU A 250 7.19 -1.83 -2.53
N ASP A 251 8.03 -2.34 -3.42
CA ASP A 251 8.70 -3.64 -3.30
C ASP A 251 10.13 -3.55 -2.75
N ASN A 252 10.59 -2.38 -2.31
CA ASN A 252 11.88 -2.24 -1.66
C ASN A 252 11.79 -2.56 -0.16
N HIS A 253 12.85 -3.14 0.39
CA HIS A 253 12.86 -3.65 1.76
C HIS A 253 13.88 -2.99 2.65
N GLY A 254 13.45 -2.65 3.86
CA GLY A 254 14.31 -2.25 4.96
C GLY A 254 15.09 -0.96 4.78
N LEU A 255 15.73 -0.56 5.86
CA LEU A 255 16.45 0.72 5.94
C LEU A 255 17.61 0.84 4.93
N HIS A 256 18.25 -0.27 4.61
CA HIS A 256 19.44 -0.26 3.75
C HIS A 256 19.10 0.04 2.29
N GLU A 257 18.02 -0.55 1.77
CA GLU A 257 17.58 -0.26 0.40
C GLU A 257 17.05 1.18 0.29
N PHE A 258 16.19 1.63 1.22
CA PHE A 258 15.70 3.00 1.21
C PHE A 258 16.82 4.04 1.39
N LYS A 259 17.81 3.76 2.25
CA LYS A 259 19.00 4.61 2.34
C LYS A 259 19.72 4.72 0.99
N LEU A 260 19.88 3.60 0.30
CA LEU A 260 20.54 3.58 -1.02
C LEU A 260 19.74 4.37 -2.06
N LEU A 261 18.40 4.21 -2.09
CA LEU A 261 17.51 4.96 -2.98
C LEU A 261 17.63 6.48 -2.74
N ILE A 262 17.68 6.90 -1.48
CA ILE A 262 17.85 8.31 -1.09
C ILE A 262 19.23 8.83 -1.51
N GLU A 263 20.30 8.13 -1.16
CA GLU A 263 21.69 8.54 -1.44
C GLU A 263 21.99 8.60 -2.95
N ARG A 264 21.36 7.72 -3.74
CA ARG A 264 21.49 7.72 -5.20
C ARG A 264 20.58 8.73 -5.89
N GLY A 265 19.61 9.31 -5.18
CA GLY A 265 18.65 10.24 -5.76
C GLY A 265 17.69 9.58 -6.75
N CYS A 266 17.27 8.35 -6.47
CA CYS A 266 16.44 7.56 -7.38
C CYS A 266 15.02 8.11 -7.54
N PHE A 267 14.44 8.63 -6.45
CA PHE A 267 13.04 9.06 -6.39
C PHE A 267 12.91 10.45 -5.76
N ASP A 268 11.83 11.16 -6.13
CA ASP A 268 11.33 12.35 -5.43
C ASP A 268 10.36 11.96 -4.32
N ILE A 269 9.66 10.82 -4.52
CA ILE A 269 8.64 10.29 -3.63
C ILE A 269 8.96 8.83 -3.35
N LEU A 270 9.17 8.49 -2.09
CA LEU A 270 9.31 7.10 -1.66
C LEU A 270 7.94 6.51 -1.31
N GLN A 271 7.66 5.30 -1.80
CA GLN A 271 6.37 4.63 -1.63
C GLN A 271 6.48 3.27 -0.92
N PRO A 272 7.03 3.21 0.31
CA PRO A 272 7.06 1.95 1.05
C PRO A 272 5.67 1.52 1.48
N ASP A 273 5.47 0.21 1.73
CA ASP A 273 4.22 -0.35 2.24
C ASP A 273 4.45 -1.02 3.60
N ALA A 274 3.62 -0.69 4.60
CA ALA A 274 3.69 -1.25 5.94
C ALA A 274 3.54 -2.78 5.99
N LEU A 275 2.93 -3.38 4.97
CA LEU A 275 2.78 -4.83 4.85
C LEU A 275 3.97 -5.50 4.18
N LEU A 276 4.69 -4.79 3.29
CA LEU A 276 5.71 -5.35 2.41
C LEU A 276 7.14 -4.94 2.78
N SER A 277 7.35 -3.69 3.19
CA SER A 277 8.69 -3.07 3.26
C SER A 277 9.38 -3.20 4.64
N GLU A 278 9.29 -4.36 5.29
CA GLU A 278 9.97 -4.69 6.57
C GLU A 278 9.32 -4.10 7.83
N GLY A 279 8.01 -3.80 7.81
CA GLY A 279 7.23 -3.39 8.98
C GLY A 279 7.14 -1.89 9.20
N ILE A 280 6.05 -1.48 9.81
CA ILE A 280 5.64 -0.07 9.92
C ILE A 280 6.61 0.79 10.73
N PHE A 281 7.27 0.21 11.75
CA PHE A 281 8.21 0.96 12.57
C PHE A 281 9.51 1.29 11.84
N GLN A 282 9.95 0.38 10.95
CA GLN A 282 11.09 0.67 10.07
C GLN A 282 10.72 1.79 9.09
N LEU A 283 9.49 1.81 8.59
CA LEU A 283 9.03 2.84 7.67
C LEU A 283 8.99 4.24 8.31
N ARG A 284 8.78 4.35 9.61
CA ARG A 284 8.94 5.62 10.31
C ARG A 284 10.38 6.14 10.26
N LYS A 285 11.36 5.23 10.34
CA LYS A 285 12.79 5.60 10.19
C LYS A 285 13.08 6.00 8.74
N VAL A 286 12.49 5.30 7.77
CA VAL A 286 12.56 5.69 6.34
C VAL A 286 11.96 7.08 6.14
N ALA A 287 10.81 7.38 6.74
CA ALA A 287 10.17 8.68 6.66
C ALA A 287 11.06 9.81 7.20
N ALA A 288 11.73 9.58 8.34
CA ALA A 288 12.67 10.53 8.91
C ALA A 288 13.93 10.74 8.03
N MET A 289 14.43 9.67 7.39
CA MET A 289 15.53 9.79 6.42
C MET A 289 15.10 10.58 5.17
N ALA A 290 13.90 10.33 4.66
CA ALA A 290 13.32 11.06 3.53
C ALA A 290 13.13 12.55 3.87
N GLU A 291 12.58 12.87 5.06
CA GLU A 291 12.44 14.25 5.55
C GLU A 291 13.78 14.98 5.60
N ALA A 292 14.81 14.34 6.17
CA ALA A 292 16.17 14.91 6.24
C ALA A 292 16.80 15.13 4.84
N ALA A 293 16.36 14.39 3.83
CA ALA A 293 16.78 14.53 2.45
C ALA A 293 15.87 15.45 1.60
N ASN A 294 14.85 16.09 2.20
CA ASN A 294 13.82 16.89 1.53
C ASN A 294 13.03 16.09 0.48
N LEU A 295 12.76 14.80 0.74
CA LEU A 295 11.94 13.93 -0.08
C LEU A 295 10.57 13.74 0.58
N GLU A 296 9.58 13.44 -0.23
CA GLU A 296 8.25 13.03 0.25
C GLU A 296 8.20 11.51 0.47
N ILE A 297 7.32 11.09 1.38
CA ILE A 297 6.92 9.71 1.52
C ILE A 297 5.41 9.62 1.27
N VAL A 298 4.99 8.68 0.42
CA VAL A 298 3.59 8.40 0.13
C VAL A 298 3.41 6.89 0.19
N PRO A 299 2.96 6.33 1.31
CA PRO A 299 2.89 4.88 1.46
C PRO A 299 2.04 4.23 0.37
N HIS A 300 2.62 3.23 -0.31
CA HIS A 300 1.85 2.32 -1.16
C HIS A 300 0.82 1.58 -0.31
N THR A 301 -0.34 1.36 -0.86
CA THR A 301 -1.38 0.59 -0.20
C THR A 301 -2.15 -0.24 -1.21
N TRP A 302 -2.08 -1.56 -1.09
CA TRP A 302 -2.91 -2.44 -1.87
C TRP A 302 -3.41 -3.59 -1.02
N GLY A 303 -4.69 -3.93 -1.16
CA GLY A 303 -5.16 -5.20 -0.63
C GLY A 303 -6.30 -5.16 0.35
N ASN A 304 -6.13 -4.73 1.58
CA ASN A 304 -7.14 -4.84 2.62
C ASN A 304 -7.22 -3.59 3.51
N GLY A 305 -8.37 -3.41 4.18
CA GLY A 305 -8.63 -2.23 5.00
C GLY A 305 -7.72 -2.11 6.23
N ILE A 306 -7.21 -3.21 6.78
CA ILE A 306 -6.29 -3.17 7.93
C ILE A 306 -4.92 -2.64 7.47
N GLY A 307 -4.44 -3.08 6.31
CA GLY A 307 -3.22 -2.55 5.70
C GLY A 307 -3.34 -1.06 5.36
N LEU A 308 -4.49 -0.66 4.78
CA LEU A 308 -4.77 0.75 4.53
C LEU A 308 -4.73 1.58 5.82
N LEU A 309 -5.33 1.09 6.91
CA LEU A 309 -5.29 1.78 8.21
C LEU A 309 -3.86 1.89 8.75
N ALA A 310 -3.04 0.85 8.61
CA ALA A 310 -1.65 0.91 9.01
C ALA A 310 -0.88 2.01 8.26
N ASN A 311 -1.02 2.06 6.94
CA ASN A 311 -0.41 3.09 6.10
C ASN A 311 -1.02 4.49 6.36
N LEU A 312 -2.32 4.58 6.65
CA LEU A 312 -2.97 5.84 7.07
C LEU A 312 -2.37 6.39 8.37
N HIS A 313 -2.15 5.54 9.39
CA HIS A 313 -1.52 5.95 10.65
C HIS A 313 -0.05 6.35 10.44
N LEU A 314 0.68 5.68 9.54
CA LEU A 314 2.02 6.10 9.14
C LEU A 314 1.98 7.49 8.51
N ALA A 315 1.14 7.69 7.48
CA ALA A 315 0.96 8.97 6.79
C ALA A 315 0.57 10.10 7.75
N ALA A 316 -0.38 9.84 8.65
CA ALA A 316 -0.87 10.79 9.65
C ALA A 316 0.16 11.20 10.72
N SER A 317 1.19 10.38 10.93
CA SER A 317 2.29 10.68 11.86
C SER A 317 3.52 11.30 11.19
N THR A 318 3.48 11.51 9.87
CA THR A 318 4.64 11.86 9.05
C THR A 318 4.45 13.22 8.39
N PRO A 319 5.24 14.26 8.75
CA PRO A 319 5.04 15.63 8.24
C PRO A 319 5.27 15.78 6.73
N ASN A 320 6.16 14.98 6.15
CA ASN A 320 6.48 14.99 4.72
C ASN A 320 5.64 13.98 3.91
N CYS A 321 4.44 13.61 4.39
CA CYS A 321 3.49 12.78 3.67
C CYS A 321 2.32 13.63 3.16
N ALA A 322 2.24 13.81 1.84
CA ALA A 322 1.23 14.64 1.20
C ALA A 322 -0.04 13.88 0.81
N TRP A 323 0.04 12.55 0.60
CA TRP A 323 -1.02 11.74 0.06
C TRP A 323 -1.10 10.37 0.71
N LEU A 324 -2.32 9.78 0.67
CA LEU A 324 -2.59 8.37 0.98
C LEU A 324 -3.08 7.67 -0.28
N GLU A 325 -2.50 6.53 -0.62
CA GLU A 325 -3.06 5.66 -1.64
C GLU A 325 -4.37 5.05 -1.16
N PHE A 326 -5.44 5.22 -1.95
CA PHE A 326 -6.76 4.72 -1.62
C PHE A 326 -7.28 3.83 -2.76
N PRO A 327 -7.08 2.50 -2.68
CA PRO A 327 -7.52 1.56 -3.72
C PRO A 327 -9.04 1.56 -3.88
N HIS A 328 -9.49 1.98 -5.07
CA HIS A 328 -10.90 2.08 -5.42
C HIS A 328 -11.04 2.23 -6.95
N ASP A 329 -11.57 1.23 -7.64
CA ASP A 329 -11.71 1.25 -9.10
C ASP A 329 -13.08 0.72 -9.57
N PRO A 330 -14.21 1.38 -9.22
CA PRO A 330 -15.48 1.00 -9.78
C PRO A 330 -15.52 1.30 -11.29
N PRO A 331 -16.20 0.48 -12.13
CA PRO A 331 -17.08 -0.64 -11.77
C PRO A 331 -16.41 -2.01 -11.64
N SER A 332 -15.08 -2.08 -11.47
CA SER A 332 -14.41 -3.35 -11.18
C SER A 332 -14.87 -3.95 -9.87
N GLY A 333 -14.54 -5.23 -9.63
CA GLY A 333 -14.81 -5.88 -8.36
C GLY A 333 -14.00 -5.31 -7.19
N PHE A 334 -12.96 -4.50 -7.44
CA PHE A 334 -12.08 -3.97 -6.40
C PHE A 334 -12.47 -2.53 -6.04
N THR A 335 -13.24 -2.39 -4.97
CA THR A 335 -13.75 -1.10 -4.44
C THR A 335 -13.40 -0.95 -2.97
N ALA A 336 -13.63 0.23 -2.39
CA ALA A 336 -13.48 0.44 -0.95
C ALA A 336 -14.29 -0.59 -0.13
N ALA A 337 -15.52 -0.88 -0.53
CA ALA A 337 -16.37 -1.86 0.16
C ALA A 337 -15.81 -3.29 0.07
N SER A 338 -15.27 -3.71 -1.08
CA SER A 338 -14.68 -5.05 -1.22
C SER A 338 -13.31 -5.16 -0.54
N ARG A 339 -12.53 -4.07 -0.51
CA ARG A 339 -11.26 -3.99 0.23
C ARG A 339 -11.49 -4.14 1.74
N ASP A 340 -12.54 -3.53 2.27
CA ASP A 340 -12.78 -3.41 3.70
C ASP A 340 -13.74 -4.48 4.25
N GLN A 341 -13.98 -5.56 3.51
CA GLN A 341 -14.95 -6.61 3.87
C GLN A 341 -14.73 -7.25 5.26
N MET A 342 -13.52 -7.23 5.80
CA MET A 342 -13.23 -7.72 7.15
C MET A 342 -13.59 -6.73 8.26
N LEU A 343 -13.96 -5.50 7.91
CA LEU A 343 -14.25 -4.42 8.85
C LEU A 343 -15.76 -4.18 8.96
N CYS A 344 -16.21 -3.78 10.15
CA CYS A 344 -17.59 -3.33 10.36
C CYS A 344 -17.91 -2.02 9.65
N GLU A 345 -16.89 -1.18 9.43
CA GLU A 345 -17.01 0.15 8.83
C GLU A 345 -16.11 0.22 7.60
N THR A 346 -16.65 0.65 6.46
CA THR A 346 -15.85 0.95 5.27
C THR A 346 -15.19 2.31 5.41
N LEU A 347 -13.89 2.37 5.15
CA LEU A 347 -13.16 3.64 5.09
C LEU A 347 -13.64 4.46 3.88
N SER A 348 -13.88 5.74 4.11
CA SER A 348 -14.38 6.67 3.10
C SER A 348 -13.58 7.96 3.10
N ILE A 349 -13.68 8.69 2.00
CA ILE A 349 -13.15 10.04 1.89
C ILE A 349 -14.25 11.07 2.21
N ASP A 350 -13.83 12.24 2.67
CA ASP A 350 -14.71 13.40 2.86
C ASP A 350 -14.92 14.21 1.55
N ALA A 351 -15.73 15.25 1.60
CA ALA A 351 -16.00 16.13 0.45
C ALA A 351 -14.76 16.91 -0.03
N LEU A 352 -13.70 16.96 0.76
CA LEU A 352 -12.43 17.60 0.43
C LEU A 352 -11.39 16.64 -0.13
N GLY A 353 -11.70 15.34 -0.16
CA GLY A 353 -10.80 14.30 -0.66
C GLY A 353 -9.86 13.73 0.39
N ASN A 354 -10.18 13.88 1.68
CA ASN A 354 -9.34 13.37 2.76
C ASN A 354 -9.95 12.13 3.41
N VAL A 355 -9.09 11.29 3.99
CA VAL A 355 -9.46 10.20 4.89
C VAL A 355 -9.20 10.63 6.33
N ALA A 356 -10.22 10.56 7.18
CA ALA A 356 -10.08 10.80 8.60
C ALA A 356 -9.38 9.62 9.27
N VAL A 357 -8.40 9.90 10.13
CA VAL A 357 -7.73 8.87 10.93
C VAL A 357 -8.64 8.47 12.09
N PRO A 358 -8.94 7.17 12.31
CA PRO A 358 -9.78 6.76 13.43
C PRO A 358 -9.21 7.20 14.78
N ASP A 359 -10.07 7.81 15.63
CA ASP A 359 -9.69 8.26 16.98
C ASP A 359 -9.96 7.20 18.06
N ARG A 360 -9.88 5.93 17.70
CA ARG A 360 -9.98 4.79 18.61
C ARG A 360 -8.59 4.25 18.93
N PRO A 361 -8.37 3.64 20.12
CA PRO A 361 -7.09 3.02 20.47
C PRO A 361 -6.63 1.96 19.48
N GLY A 362 -5.31 1.84 19.29
CA GLY A 362 -4.72 0.98 18.26
C GLY A 362 -4.83 1.59 16.88
N PHE A 363 -5.11 0.78 15.87
CA PHE A 363 -5.41 1.25 14.52
C PHE A 363 -6.89 1.61 14.32
N GLY A 364 -7.73 1.47 15.36
CA GLY A 364 -9.08 1.99 15.41
C GLY A 364 -10.14 1.22 14.63
N PHE A 365 -9.86 0.06 14.08
CA PHE A 365 -10.82 -0.78 13.38
C PHE A 365 -11.61 -1.71 14.30
N ILE A 366 -12.76 -2.16 13.81
CA ILE A 366 -13.59 -3.22 14.40
C ILE A 366 -13.78 -4.30 13.34
N LEU A 367 -13.49 -5.54 13.69
CA LEU A 367 -13.64 -6.67 12.76
C LEU A 367 -15.11 -7.10 12.62
N ASP A 368 -15.53 -7.44 11.41
CA ASP A 368 -16.76 -8.16 11.12
C ASP A 368 -16.49 -9.67 11.33
N GLU A 369 -16.53 -10.11 12.58
CA GLU A 369 -16.24 -11.50 12.97
C GLU A 369 -17.19 -12.51 12.32
N ASP A 370 -18.46 -12.15 12.11
CA ASP A 370 -19.43 -13.01 11.45
C ASP A 370 -19.07 -13.26 9.99
N ARG A 371 -18.64 -12.21 9.29
CA ARG A 371 -18.18 -12.32 7.90
C ARG A 371 -16.88 -13.10 7.82
N ILE A 372 -15.90 -12.78 8.67
CA ILE A 372 -14.63 -13.47 8.74
C ILE A 372 -14.86 -14.97 8.98
N ALA A 373 -15.71 -15.34 9.95
CA ALA A 373 -16.00 -16.74 10.26
C ALA A 373 -16.63 -17.49 9.07
N ARG A 374 -17.56 -16.84 8.35
CA ARG A 374 -18.20 -17.44 7.16
C ARG A 374 -17.24 -17.70 6.01
N HIS A 375 -16.18 -16.91 5.89
CA HIS A 375 -15.22 -16.96 4.78
C HIS A 375 -13.85 -17.54 5.19
N THR A 376 -13.71 -18.00 6.42
CA THR A 376 -12.48 -18.68 6.88
C THR A 376 -12.38 -20.06 6.24
N VAL A 377 -11.30 -20.30 5.49
CA VAL A 377 -11.02 -21.57 4.80
C VAL A 377 -9.96 -22.42 5.50
N ALA A 378 -9.14 -21.81 6.38
CA ALA A 378 -8.18 -22.52 7.23
C ALA A 378 -7.90 -21.72 8.50
N GLN A 379 -7.48 -22.44 9.57
CA GLN A 379 -7.10 -21.85 10.87
C GLN A 379 -5.85 -22.52 11.42
N PHE A 380 -5.01 -21.74 12.12
CA PHE A 380 -3.76 -22.18 12.71
C PHE A 380 -3.55 -21.51 14.08
N GLY A 381 -2.88 -22.19 15.03
CA GLY A 381 -2.55 -21.69 16.36
C GLY A 381 -3.52 -22.03 17.50
#